data_0bdf455972d863474fba6609c795a597
#
_entry.id   0bdf455972d863474fba6609c795a597
#
_cell.length_a   1.000
_cell.length_b   1.000
_cell.length_c   1.000
_cell.angle_alpha   90.00
_cell.angle_beta   90.00
_cell.angle_gamma   90.00
#
_symmetry.space_group_name_H-M   'P 1'
#
loop_
_entity.id
_entity.type
_entity.pdbx_description
1 polymer ?
#
loop_
_entity_poly.entity_id
_entity_poly.type
_entity_poly.pdbx_seq_one_letter_code
_entity_poly.pdbx_strand_id
1 'polypeptide(L)'
;MVAACFAAFTVYAAAMVFTGHADGTWAVWAFGGYAIATMLMLATRSWVLPLAVALGGALVAPLVWLMTKTAATAEVVVIGRAADHVLKYGTPYLPPGQLTGWKAYNPYLPLMDVFGLPRAVGIHGVLGDTRIWVTLATIVLIAAAFAVASPHRLRDCPHCRARIAGATALAVASPVIAFPLALGVTDPPVIALTCLALAWADRGKVVRAALVLAVACAMKTTAWAVVPVLAIMAWVQYAPRAAARFSATALAATGVLALLAAPEAMATSTDVTAVKQNLIDFPLGLTKHKTPAASPLPGHLIAGLGSVGHYAAVVLMVAAVVAFTAWILLRPPRDARAVAWRLAVGYAVMFVLDPSTRFGYFAYPLALLGWLALTKNSSPERTVPPPQGQLLTSGAAT
;
A
#
# COMPACT_ATOMS: atom_id res chain seq x y z
N MET A 1 12.63 20.63 -8.31
CA MET A 1 11.68 19.53 -8.12
C MET A 1 11.42 19.24 -6.64
N VAL A 2 12.40 18.89 -5.79
CA VAL A 2 12.19 18.55 -4.37
C VAL A 2 11.59 19.70 -3.56
N ALA A 3 12.06 20.95 -3.75
CA ALA A 3 11.47 22.15 -3.12
C ALA A 3 9.99 22.32 -3.48
N ALA A 4 9.62 22.06 -4.73
CA ALA A 4 8.22 22.12 -5.15
C ALA A 4 7.37 21.01 -4.49
N CYS A 5 7.94 19.83 -4.26
CA CYS A 5 7.26 18.77 -3.50
C CYS A 5 6.99 19.23 -2.05
N PHE A 6 7.99 19.77 -1.36
CA PHE A 6 7.80 20.25 0.02
C PHE A 6 6.82 21.43 0.09
N ALA A 7 6.85 22.36 -0.88
CA ALA A 7 5.86 23.42 -0.95
C ALA A 7 4.43 22.88 -1.12
N ALA A 8 4.23 21.89 -2.01
CA ALA A 8 2.94 21.23 -2.18
C ALA A 8 2.51 20.48 -0.91
N PHE A 9 3.43 19.81 -0.23
CA PHE A 9 3.17 19.14 1.06
C PHE A 9 2.80 20.14 2.16
N THR A 10 3.43 21.34 2.16
CA THR A 10 3.08 22.43 3.07
C THR A 10 1.63 22.88 2.85
N VAL A 11 1.23 23.10 1.59
CA VAL A 11 -0.15 23.48 1.25
C VAL A 11 -1.14 22.41 1.68
N TYR A 12 -0.84 21.13 1.42
CA TYR A 12 -1.68 20.02 1.86
C TYR A 12 -1.82 19.99 3.39
N ALA A 13 -0.72 20.09 4.13
CA ALA A 13 -0.75 20.11 5.58
C ALA A 13 -1.54 21.32 6.12
N ALA A 14 -1.37 22.53 5.52
CA ALA A 14 -2.13 23.71 5.88
C ALA A 14 -3.65 23.50 5.72
N ALA A 15 -4.08 22.87 4.63
CA ALA A 15 -5.50 22.54 4.42
C ALA A 15 -6.04 21.55 5.48
N MET A 16 -5.19 20.63 5.94
CA MET A 16 -5.57 19.63 6.95
C MET A 16 -5.59 20.17 8.39
N VAL A 17 -5.01 21.32 8.69
CA VAL A 17 -5.00 21.91 10.06
C VAL A 17 -6.42 22.09 10.61
N PHE A 18 -7.38 22.37 9.75
CA PHE A 18 -8.78 22.65 10.12
C PHE A 18 -9.65 21.37 10.24
N THR A 19 -9.09 20.17 10.02
CA THR A 19 -9.85 18.90 10.07
C THR A 19 -9.94 18.36 11.49
N GLY A 20 -9.79 18.95 12.53
CA GLY A 20 -9.99 18.49 13.91
C GLY A 20 -9.33 17.14 14.29
N HIS A 21 -9.30 16.82 15.58
CA HIS A 21 -8.81 15.53 16.12
C HIS A 21 -7.32 15.24 15.81
N ALA A 22 -6.98 13.97 15.65
CA ALA A 22 -5.61 13.49 15.38
C ALA A 22 -5.06 13.99 14.04
N ASP A 23 -5.92 14.16 13.04
CA ASP A 23 -5.58 14.61 11.69
C ASP A 23 -5.06 16.05 11.71
N GLY A 24 -5.78 16.95 12.39
CA GLY A 24 -5.35 18.34 12.60
C GLY A 24 -4.08 18.45 13.45
N THR A 25 -3.91 17.58 14.45
CA THR A 25 -2.67 17.52 15.24
C THR A 25 -1.48 17.14 14.36
N TRP A 26 -1.61 16.12 13.52
CA TRP A 26 -0.58 15.76 12.56
C TRP A 26 -0.26 16.93 11.64
N ALA A 27 -1.29 17.58 11.12
CA ALA A 27 -1.18 18.66 10.15
C ALA A 27 -0.37 19.86 10.68
N VAL A 28 -0.52 20.23 11.95
CA VAL A 28 0.26 21.31 12.59
C VAL A 28 1.75 20.99 12.59
N TRP A 29 2.13 19.79 13.02
CA TRP A 29 3.54 19.33 13.00
C TRP A 29 4.09 19.26 11.58
N ALA A 30 3.34 18.66 10.65
CA ALA A 30 3.73 18.48 9.26
C ALA A 30 3.86 19.82 8.54
N PHE A 31 2.95 20.78 8.77
CA PHE A 31 3.02 22.13 8.21
C PHE A 31 4.33 22.81 8.58
N GLY A 32 4.67 22.86 9.87
CA GLY A 32 5.93 23.44 10.34
C GLY A 32 7.15 22.74 9.72
N GLY A 33 7.17 21.40 9.75
CA GLY A 33 8.25 20.59 9.17
C GLY A 33 8.45 20.83 7.68
N TYR A 34 7.38 20.81 6.89
CA TYR A 34 7.46 21.03 5.44
C TYR A 34 7.78 22.47 5.07
N ALA A 35 7.24 23.46 5.79
CA ALA A 35 7.57 24.87 5.55
C ALA A 35 9.05 25.14 5.79
N ILE A 36 9.60 24.68 6.92
CA ILE A 36 11.03 24.81 7.22
C ILE A 36 11.86 24.03 6.19
N ALA A 37 11.47 22.80 5.84
CA ALA A 37 12.16 22.03 4.82
C ALA A 37 12.16 22.72 3.46
N THR A 38 11.08 23.38 3.08
CA THR A 38 11.00 24.18 1.84
C THR A 38 12.00 25.34 1.88
N MET A 39 12.04 26.12 2.97
CA MET A 39 12.96 27.23 3.13
C MET A 39 14.43 26.76 3.10
N LEU A 40 14.74 25.68 3.83
CA LEU A 40 16.09 25.11 3.82
C LEU A 40 16.50 24.59 2.45
N MET A 41 15.57 23.99 1.69
CA MET A 41 15.84 23.49 0.33
C MET A 41 16.13 24.62 -0.66
N LEU A 42 15.57 25.82 -0.45
CA LEU A 42 15.86 27.01 -1.23
C LEU A 42 17.17 27.69 -0.80
N ALA A 43 17.48 27.65 0.50
CA ALA A 43 18.65 28.32 1.08
C ALA A 43 19.94 27.49 1.02
N THR A 44 19.85 26.16 0.91
CA THR A 44 21.02 25.26 0.98
C THR A 44 21.14 24.41 -0.29
N ARG A 45 22.38 23.99 -0.61
CA ARG A 45 22.63 23.01 -1.69
C ARG A 45 22.52 21.56 -1.23
N SER A 46 22.36 21.35 0.08
CA SER A 46 22.21 19.99 0.66
C SER A 46 20.74 19.61 0.73
N TRP A 47 20.42 18.40 0.31
CA TRP A 47 19.07 17.82 0.44
C TRP A 47 18.85 17.09 1.78
N VAL A 48 19.93 16.77 2.52
CA VAL A 48 19.89 15.92 3.72
C VAL A 48 19.14 16.62 4.85
N LEU A 49 19.54 17.86 5.19
CA LEU A 49 18.92 18.60 6.28
C LEU A 49 17.44 18.93 6.02
N PRO A 50 17.04 19.45 4.84
CA PRO A 50 15.63 19.66 4.53
C PRO A 50 14.78 18.38 4.67
N LEU A 51 15.33 17.25 4.21
CA LEU A 51 14.62 15.98 4.25
C LEU A 51 14.52 15.42 5.68
N ALA A 52 15.55 15.58 6.50
CA ALA A 52 15.52 15.22 7.92
C ALA A 52 14.48 16.06 8.68
N VAL A 53 14.39 17.37 8.40
CA VAL A 53 13.38 18.25 9.00
C VAL A 53 11.97 17.87 8.54
N ALA A 54 11.77 17.54 7.26
CA ALA A 54 10.47 17.08 6.76
C ALA A 54 10.05 15.76 7.45
N LEU A 55 10.95 14.78 7.58
CA LEU A 55 10.68 13.52 8.30
C LEU A 55 10.40 13.78 9.79
N GLY A 56 11.19 14.66 10.42
CA GLY A 56 10.99 15.05 11.81
C GLY A 56 9.59 15.62 12.05
N GLY A 57 9.18 16.58 11.22
CA GLY A 57 7.89 17.26 11.36
C GLY A 57 6.69 16.45 10.87
N ALA A 58 6.84 15.67 9.80
CA ALA A 58 5.69 14.96 9.24
C ALA A 58 5.49 13.55 9.79
N LEU A 59 6.53 12.91 10.32
CA LEU A 59 6.44 11.54 10.84
C LEU A 59 6.84 11.46 12.31
N VAL A 60 8.07 11.80 12.68
CA VAL A 60 8.61 11.47 14.00
C VAL A 60 7.90 12.25 15.11
N ALA A 61 7.82 13.56 15.00
CA ALA A 61 7.21 14.41 16.03
C ALA A 61 5.70 14.11 16.22
N PRO A 62 4.86 14.06 15.17
CA PRO A 62 3.46 13.73 15.34
C PRO A 62 3.24 12.28 15.82
N LEU A 63 4.02 11.31 15.37
CA LEU A 63 3.93 9.92 15.82
C LEU A 63 4.18 9.85 17.34
N VAL A 64 5.29 10.41 17.82
CA VAL A 64 5.63 10.43 19.25
C VAL A 64 4.56 11.17 20.04
N TRP A 65 4.13 12.34 19.57
CA TRP A 65 3.10 13.14 20.24
C TRP A 65 1.77 12.36 20.36
N LEU A 66 1.30 11.77 19.26
CA LEU A 66 0.04 11.00 19.24
C LEU A 66 0.14 9.74 20.11
N MET A 67 1.32 9.12 20.22
CA MET A 67 1.54 7.99 21.13
C MET A 67 1.42 8.42 22.60
N THR A 68 1.99 9.58 22.99
CA THR A 68 1.88 10.09 24.37
C THR A 68 0.44 10.46 24.74
N LYS A 69 -0.39 10.83 23.76
CA LYS A 69 -1.81 11.15 23.98
C LYS A 69 -2.73 9.95 23.80
N THR A 70 -2.19 8.76 23.56
CA THR A 70 -2.97 7.54 23.27
C THR A 70 -3.96 7.71 22.10
N ALA A 71 -3.73 8.72 21.27
CA ALA A 71 -4.57 9.01 20.13
C ALA A 71 -4.10 8.17 18.92
N ALA A 72 -4.95 7.25 18.46
CA ALA A 72 -4.68 6.38 17.32
C ALA A 72 -5.94 6.17 16.50
N THR A 73 -5.78 5.74 15.26
CA THR A 73 -6.90 5.24 14.46
C THR A 73 -7.50 3.97 15.08
N ALA A 74 -8.74 3.68 14.72
CA ALA A 74 -9.37 2.43 15.14
C ALA A 74 -8.61 1.19 14.65
N GLU A 75 -7.81 1.31 13.59
CA GLU A 75 -7.01 0.23 13.02
C GLU A 75 -6.02 -0.32 14.04
N VAL A 76 -5.33 0.54 14.78
CA VAL A 76 -4.39 0.13 15.85
C VAL A 76 -5.11 -0.70 16.92
N VAL A 77 -6.32 -0.26 17.32
CA VAL A 77 -7.15 -0.98 18.32
C VAL A 77 -7.62 -2.33 17.79
N VAL A 78 -8.07 -2.37 16.55
CA VAL A 78 -8.56 -3.60 15.90
C VAL A 78 -7.44 -4.63 15.77
N ILE A 79 -6.25 -4.21 15.29
CA ILE A 79 -5.10 -5.11 15.12
C ILE A 79 -4.57 -5.61 16.47
N GLY A 80 -4.48 -4.74 17.48
CA GLY A 80 -4.07 -5.17 18.83
C GLY A 80 -4.99 -6.24 19.39
N ARG A 81 -6.32 -6.01 19.34
CA ARG A 81 -7.32 -7.01 19.76
C ARG A 81 -7.25 -8.29 18.91
N ALA A 82 -7.09 -8.17 17.59
CA ALA A 82 -7.02 -9.32 16.71
C ALA A 82 -5.79 -10.19 17.02
N ALA A 83 -4.64 -9.59 17.30
CA ALA A 83 -3.45 -10.30 17.72
C ALA A 83 -3.67 -11.05 19.05
N ASP A 84 -4.30 -10.41 20.06
CA ASP A 84 -4.69 -11.07 21.32
C ASP A 84 -5.61 -12.27 21.06
N HIS A 85 -6.57 -12.11 20.13
CA HIS A 85 -7.54 -13.14 19.80
C HIS A 85 -6.89 -14.32 19.07
N VAL A 86 -5.95 -14.06 18.15
CA VAL A 86 -5.16 -15.11 17.47
C VAL A 86 -4.38 -15.93 18.49
N LEU A 87 -3.69 -15.29 19.44
CA LEU A 87 -2.92 -16.03 20.44
C LEU A 87 -3.77 -16.90 21.36
N LYS A 88 -5.03 -16.51 21.59
CA LYS A 88 -5.94 -17.24 22.48
C LYS A 88 -6.77 -18.31 21.77
N TYR A 89 -7.20 -18.02 20.54
CA TYR A 89 -8.22 -18.81 19.83
C TYR A 89 -7.81 -19.23 18.41
N GLY A 90 -6.61 -18.90 17.96
CA GLY A 90 -6.11 -19.24 16.63
C GLY A 90 -6.80 -18.51 15.46
N THR A 91 -7.67 -17.52 15.75
CA THR A 91 -8.38 -16.71 14.75
C THR A 91 -8.41 -15.24 15.15
N PRO A 92 -8.26 -14.29 14.22
CA PRO A 92 -8.34 -12.86 14.53
C PRO A 92 -9.78 -12.31 14.58
N TYR A 93 -10.77 -13.12 14.18
CA TYR A 93 -12.14 -12.69 14.00
C TYR A 93 -13.00 -13.04 15.21
N LEU A 94 -13.73 -12.05 15.73
CA LEU A 94 -14.69 -12.28 16.78
C LEU A 94 -15.89 -13.10 16.26
N PRO A 95 -16.46 -13.99 17.06
CA PRO A 95 -17.69 -14.71 16.70
C PRO A 95 -18.84 -13.73 16.40
N PRO A 96 -19.80 -14.09 15.53
CA PRO A 96 -20.90 -13.21 15.13
C PRO A 96 -21.66 -12.56 16.29
N GLY A 97 -21.86 -13.28 17.39
CA GLY A 97 -22.56 -12.78 18.58
C GLY A 97 -21.80 -11.68 19.37
N GLN A 98 -20.51 -11.50 19.11
CA GLN A 98 -19.68 -10.48 19.76
C GLN A 98 -19.45 -9.23 18.91
N LEU A 99 -20.04 -9.16 17.70
CA LEU A 99 -19.92 -8.01 16.79
C LEU A 99 -20.89 -6.88 17.20
N THR A 100 -20.66 -6.28 18.37
CA THR A 100 -21.56 -5.31 19.01
C THR A 100 -21.40 -3.88 18.50
N GLY A 101 -20.40 -3.58 17.66
CA GLY A 101 -20.17 -2.26 17.10
C GLY A 101 -19.18 -2.31 15.94
N TRP A 102 -19.07 -1.24 15.18
CA TRP A 102 -18.19 -1.21 14.01
C TRP A 102 -16.70 -1.48 14.33
N LYS A 103 -16.22 -1.12 15.52
CA LYS A 103 -14.86 -1.44 15.99
C LYS A 103 -14.67 -2.93 16.31
N ALA A 104 -15.74 -3.71 16.43
CA ALA A 104 -15.63 -5.15 16.67
C ALA A 104 -15.24 -5.92 15.41
N TYR A 105 -15.49 -5.36 14.24
CA TYR A 105 -15.09 -5.98 12.97
C TYR A 105 -13.59 -5.80 12.70
N ASN A 106 -13.00 -6.84 12.11
CA ASN A 106 -11.62 -6.85 11.60
C ASN A 106 -11.62 -7.04 10.08
N PRO A 107 -11.54 -5.96 9.25
CA PRO A 107 -11.57 -6.07 7.79
C PRO A 107 -10.20 -6.46 7.19
N TYR A 108 -9.25 -6.88 8.01
CA TYR A 108 -7.91 -7.26 7.58
C TYR A 108 -7.78 -8.78 7.46
N LEU A 109 -6.86 -9.21 6.57
CA LEU A 109 -6.45 -10.61 6.48
C LEU A 109 -5.46 -10.95 7.59
N PRO A 110 -5.38 -12.22 8.02
CA PRO A 110 -4.74 -12.60 9.28
C PRO A 110 -3.29 -12.14 9.47
N LEU A 111 -2.50 -12.04 8.39
CA LEU A 111 -1.11 -11.63 8.51
C LEU A 111 -0.93 -10.15 8.92
N MET A 112 -1.96 -9.31 8.79
CA MET A 112 -1.90 -7.92 9.28
C MET A 112 -1.72 -7.85 10.80
N ASP A 113 -2.26 -8.82 11.52
CA ASP A 113 -2.27 -8.84 12.97
C ASP A 113 -0.89 -9.09 13.59
N VAL A 114 0.12 -9.47 12.76
CA VAL A 114 1.53 -9.57 13.18
C VAL A 114 2.05 -8.28 13.81
N PHE A 115 1.55 -7.13 13.38
CA PHE A 115 1.93 -5.84 13.94
C PHE A 115 1.38 -5.60 15.36
N GLY A 116 0.36 -6.32 15.77
CA GLY A 116 -0.19 -6.30 17.13
C GLY A 116 0.47 -7.29 18.08
N LEU A 117 1.20 -8.31 17.56
CA LEU A 117 1.80 -9.38 18.36
C LEU A 117 2.73 -8.88 19.47
N PRO A 118 3.60 -7.86 19.27
CA PRO A 118 4.47 -7.40 20.34
C PRO A 118 3.70 -7.01 21.62
N ARG A 119 2.58 -6.31 21.46
CA ARG A 119 1.71 -5.98 22.58
C ARG A 119 1.01 -7.22 23.16
N ALA A 120 0.51 -8.09 22.30
CA ALA A 120 -0.21 -9.29 22.69
C ALA A 120 0.66 -10.29 23.51
N VAL A 121 1.98 -10.31 23.26
CA VAL A 121 2.94 -11.10 24.06
C VAL A 121 3.49 -10.34 25.28
N GLY A 122 2.89 -9.19 25.66
CA GLY A 122 3.23 -8.44 26.88
C GLY A 122 4.33 -7.40 26.73
N ILE A 123 4.75 -7.04 25.53
CA ILE A 123 5.67 -5.91 25.32
C ILE A 123 4.87 -4.60 25.44
N HIS A 124 5.24 -3.77 26.42
CA HIS A 124 4.58 -2.50 26.69
C HIS A 124 5.40 -1.29 26.25
N GLY A 125 4.81 -0.08 26.37
CA GLY A 125 5.46 1.18 25.98
C GLY A 125 5.60 1.31 24.47
N VAL A 126 6.65 1.98 24.02
CA VAL A 126 6.89 2.33 22.61
C VAL A 126 6.98 1.09 21.72
N LEU A 127 7.67 0.04 22.18
CA LEU A 127 7.85 -1.20 21.41
C LEU A 127 6.60 -2.08 21.36
N GLY A 128 5.62 -1.84 22.24
CA GLY A 128 4.29 -2.48 22.19
C GLY A 128 3.32 -1.76 21.25
N ASP A 129 3.65 -0.58 20.74
CA ASP A 129 2.76 0.17 19.87
C ASP A 129 2.86 -0.32 18.41
N THR A 130 1.73 -0.74 17.86
CA THR A 130 1.60 -1.23 16.47
C THR A 130 2.18 -0.26 15.43
N ARG A 131 2.09 1.06 15.68
CA ARG A 131 2.57 2.11 14.77
C ARG A 131 4.06 2.04 14.51
N ILE A 132 4.85 1.66 15.52
CA ILE A 132 6.30 1.52 15.39
C ILE A 132 6.65 0.42 14.39
N TRP A 133 6.00 -0.73 14.51
CA TRP A 133 6.27 -1.89 13.65
C TRP A 133 5.78 -1.67 12.22
N VAL A 134 4.61 -1.07 12.05
CA VAL A 134 4.09 -0.65 10.73
C VAL A 134 5.04 0.36 10.08
N THR A 135 5.54 1.34 10.84
CA THR A 135 6.49 2.35 10.33
C THR A 135 7.82 1.73 9.93
N LEU A 136 8.42 0.91 10.78
CA LEU A 136 9.70 0.24 10.49
C LEU A 136 9.58 -0.68 9.27
N ALA A 137 8.54 -1.51 9.22
CA ALA A 137 8.29 -2.39 8.08
C ALA A 137 8.13 -1.57 6.79
N THR A 138 7.36 -0.49 6.81
CA THR A 138 7.15 0.38 5.64
C THR A 138 8.47 0.98 5.15
N ILE A 139 9.29 1.54 6.05
CA ILE A 139 10.59 2.14 5.68
C ILE A 139 11.51 1.09 5.04
N VAL A 140 11.62 -0.09 5.65
CA VAL A 140 12.45 -1.18 5.13
C VAL A 140 11.97 -1.65 3.77
N LEU A 141 10.66 -1.82 3.60
CA LEU A 141 10.07 -2.29 2.35
C LEU A 141 10.20 -1.25 1.22
N ILE A 142 10.02 0.05 1.51
CA ILE A 142 10.24 1.12 0.52
C ILE A 142 11.71 1.18 0.12
N ALA A 143 12.65 1.09 1.09
CA ALA A 143 14.08 1.06 0.81
C ALA A 143 14.44 -0.16 -0.06
N ALA A 144 13.91 -1.35 0.27
CA ALA A 144 14.09 -2.56 -0.52
C ALA A 144 13.52 -2.41 -1.95
N ALA A 145 12.35 -1.78 -2.11
CA ALA A 145 11.76 -1.54 -3.41
C ALA A 145 12.65 -0.65 -4.29
N PHE A 146 13.17 0.46 -3.75
CA PHE A 146 14.11 1.32 -4.48
C PHE A 146 15.46 0.64 -4.74
N ALA A 147 15.95 -0.17 -3.80
CA ALA A 147 17.17 -0.94 -3.99
C ALA A 147 17.04 -1.96 -5.12
N VAL A 148 15.90 -2.66 -5.18
CA VAL A 148 15.60 -3.60 -6.27
C VAL A 148 15.36 -2.86 -7.58
N ALA A 149 14.74 -1.70 -7.60
CA ALA A 149 14.51 -0.91 -8.81
C ALA A 149 15.81 -0.26 -9.36
N SER A 150 16.85 -0.11 -8.54
CA SER A 150 18.12 0.50 -8.96
C SER A 150 18.89 -0.37 -9.96
N PRO A 151 19.34 0.14 -11.12
CA PRO A 151 20.04 -0.64 -12.14
C PRO A 151 21.44 -1.13 -11.72
N HIS A 152 22.06 -0.45 -10.77
CA HIS A 152 23.45 -0.71 -10.35
C HIS A 152 23.53 -1.57 -9.07
N ARG A 153 24.61 -2.34 -8.93
CA ARG A 153 24.90 -3.05 -7.69
C ARG A 153 25.22 -2.06 -6.59
N LEU A 154 24.50 -2.15 -5.47
CA LEU A 154 24.66 -1.23 -4.33
C LEU A 154 26.07 -1.22 -3.73
N ARG A 155 26.80 -2.33 -3.84
CA ARG A 155 28.16 -2.45 -3.27
C ARG A 155 29.16 -1.56 -3.97
N ASP A 156 28.96 -1.31 -5.26
CA ASP A 156 29.97 -0.71 -6.14
C ASP A 156 29.72 0.79 -6.41
N CYS A 157 28.65 1.37 -5.83
CA CYS A 157 28.24 2.74 -6.14
C CYS A 157 27.74 3.50 -4.89
N PRO A 158 28.59 4.30 -4.21
CA PRO A 158 28.18 5.14 -3.08
C PRO A 158 27.05 6.12 -3.43
N HIS A 159 27.07 6.72 -4.63
CA HIS A 159 26.02 7.61 -5.11
C HIS A 159 24.67 6.89 -5.25
N CYS A 160 24.67 5.59 -5.58
CA CYS A 160 23.44 4.80 -5.64
C CYS A 160 22.82 4.63 -4.28
N ARG A 161 23.61 4.41 -3.22
CA ARG A 161 23.11 4.33 -1.84
C ARG A 161 22.47 5.64 -1.41
N ALA A 162 23.14 6.78 -1.67
CA ALA A 162 22.61 8.09 -1.35
C ALA A 162 21.30 8.38 -2.09
N ARG A 163 21.20 8.01 -3.37
CA ARG A 163 19.94 8.14 -4.16
C ARG A 163 18.82 7.29 -3.59
N ILE A 164 19.08 6.03 -3.22
CA ILE A 164 18.09 5.14 -2.61
C ILE A 164 17.63 5.70 -1.27
N ALA A 165 18.59 6.11 -0.41
CA ALA A 165 18.26 6.73 0.87
C ALA A 165 17.42 8.00 0.70
N GLY A 166 17.79 8.87 -0.25
CA GLY A 166 17.05 10.08 -0.56
C GLY A 166 15.65 9.82 -1.11
N ALA A 167 15.51 8.86 -2.04
CA ALA A 167 14.20 8.47 -2.58
C ALA A 167 13.31 7.84 -1.50
N THR A 168 13.87 6.96 -0.66
CA THR A 168 13.17 6.35 0.48
C THR A 168 12.69 7.42 1.46
N ALA A 169 13.60 8.31 1.88
CA ALA A 169 13.26 9.37 2.82
C ALA A 169 12.22 10.34 2.27
N LEU A 170 12.30 10.70 0.98
CA LEU A 170 11.30 11.56 0.33
C LEU A 170 9.93 10.86 0.21
N ALA A 171 9.91 9.58 -0.13
CA ALA A 171 8.68 8.81 -0.19
C ALA A 171 8.03 8.69 1.20
N VAL A 172 8.82 8.39 2.23
CA VAL A 172 8.34 8.28 3.61
C VAL A 172 7.91 9.64 4.17
N ALA A 173 8.64 10.73 3.84
CA ALA A 173 8.27 12.08 4.25
C ALA A 173 7.03 12.63 3.51
N SER A 174 6.59 12.00 2.42
CA SER A 174 5.40 12.47 1.72
C SER A 174 4.15 12.33 2.61
N PRO A 175 3.17 13.26 2.52
CA PRO A 175 1.91 13.15 3.25
C PRO A 175 1.19 11.81 3.00
N VAL A 176 1.36 11.25 1.81
CA VAL A 176 0.76 9.97 1.39
C VAL A 176 1.20 8.80 2.28
N ILE A 177 2.41 8.86 2.82
CA ILE A 177 2.99 7.82 3.69
C ILE A 177 3.13 8.30 5.13
N ALA A 178 3.64 9.52 5.37
CA ALA A 178 3.90 10.04 6.72
C ALA A 178 2.62 10.18 7.55
N PHE A 179 1.55 10.71 6.95
CA PHE A 179 0.26 10.91 7.63
C PHE A 179 -0.35 9.57 8.09
N PRO A 180 -0.54 8.57 7.20
CA PRO A 180 -1.03 7.26 7.62
C PRO A 180 -0.17 6.60 8.72
N LEU A 181 1.16 6.67 8.59
CA LEU A 181 2.07 6.07 9.58
C LEU A 181 1.95 6.72 10.95
N ALA A 182 1.89 8.04 11.01
CA ALA A 182 1.79 8.76 12.28
C ALA A 182 0.48 8.44 13.03
N LEU A 183 -0.62 8.21 12.29
CA LEU A 183 -1.93 7.88 12.87
C LEU A 183 -2.12 6.38 13.13
N GLY A 184 -1.29 5.52 12.53
CA GLY A 184 -1.40 4.08 12.66
C GLY A 184 -2.36 3.42 11.66
N VAL A 185 -2.49 4.00 10.46
CA VAL A 185 -3.16 3.36 9.32
C VAL A 185 -2.25 2.29 8.75
N THR A 186 -2.82 1.18 8.30
CA THR A 186 -2.10 -0.04 7.93
C THR A 186 -1.85 -0.23 6.43
N ASP A 187 -2.25 0.74 5.62
CA ASP A 187 -2.04 0.72 4.16
C ASP A 187 -0.57 0.84 3.72
N PRO A 188 0.29 1.66 4.38
CA PRO A 188 1.65 1.89 3.89
C PRO A 188 2.52 0.64 3.67
N PRO A 189 2.56 -0.38 4.55
CA PRO A 189 3.34 -1.59 4.28
C PRO A 189 2.79 -2.40 3.10
N VAL A 190 1.48 -2.42 2.88
CA VAL A 190 0.85 -3.10 1.73
C VAL A 190 1.22 -2.42 0.42
N ILE A 191 1.20 -1.08 0.40
CA ILE A 191 1.66 -0.26 -0.73
C ILE A 191 3.15 -0.52 -1.01
N ALA A 192 3.99 -0.53 0.03
CA ALA A 192 5.43 -0.76 -0.10
C ALA A 192 5.74 -2.16 -0.64
N LEU A 193 5.02 -3.20 -0.18
CA LEU A 193 5.09 -4.56 -0.72
C LEU A 193 4.67 -4.61 -2.19
N THR A 194 3.63 -3.87 -2.57
CA THR A 194 3.21 -3.75 -3.97
C THR A 194 4.32 -3.14 -4.83
N CYS A 195 4.95 -2.06 -4.40
CA CYS A 195 6.08 -1.44 -5.09
C CYS A 195 7.28 -2.38 -5.20
N LEU A 196 7.58 -3.16 -4.15
CA LEU A 196 8.65 -4.15 -4.15
C LEU A 196 8.34 -5.32 -5.11
N ALA A 197 7.09 -5.79 -5.16
CA ALA A 197 6.66 -6.80 -6.12
C ALA A 197 6.80 -6.30 -7.57
N LEU A 198 6.40 -5.06 -7.85
CA LEU A 198 6.59 -4.41 -9.16
C LEU A 198 8.07 -4.34 -9.53
N ALA A 199 8.95 -3.97 -8.59
CA ALA A 199 10.39 -3.91 -8.83
C ALA A 199 11.00 -5.29 -9.16
N TRP A 200 10.58 -6.36 -8.48
CA TRP A 200 11.00 -7.72 -8.81
C TRP A 200 10.44 -8.22 -10.13
N ALA A 201 9.18 -7.88 -10.44
CA ALA A 201 8.56 -8.25 -11.70
C ALA A 201 9.26 -7.59 -12.90
N ASP A 202 9.64 -6.31 -12.78
CA ASP A 202 10.39 -5.59 -13.82
C ASP A 202 11.76 -6.23 -14.12
N ARG A 203 12.35 -6.89 -13.13
CA ARG A 203 13.60 -7.66 -13.24
C ARG A 203 13.42 -9.09 -13.76
N GLY A 204 12.23 -9.48 -14.17
CA GLY A 204 11.92 -10.84 -14.60
C GLY A 204 11.90 -11.88 -13.47
N LYS A 205 11.97 -11.46 -12.22
CA LYS A 205 11.98 -12.37 -11.06
C LYS A 205 10.55 -12.65 -10.58
N VAL A 206 9.75 -13.24 -11.47
CA VAL A 206 8.30 -13.42 -11.29
C VAL A 206 7.93 -14.17 -10.00
N VAL A 207 8.71 -15.18 -9.59
CA VAL A 207 8.47 -15.93 -8.34
C VAL A 207 8.73 -15.05 -7.12
N ARG A 208 9.80 -14.24 -7.12
CA ARG A 208 10.06 -13.30 -6.01
C ARG A 208 8.98 -12.23 -5.92
N ALA A 209 8.52 -11.73 -7.07
CA ALA A 209 7.40 -10.80 -7.12
C ALA A 209 6.13 -11.43 -6.54
N ALA A 210 5.83 -12.68 -6.86
CA ALA A 210 4.70 -13.44 -6.35
C ALA A 210 4.78 -13.64 -4.82
N LEU A 211 5.93 -14.04 -4.29
CA LEU A 211 6.14 -14.23 -2.85
C LEU A 211 5.98 -12.92 -2.06
N VAL A 212 6.54 -11.82 -2.56
CA VAL A 212 6.37 -10.49 -1.93
C VAL A 212 4.91 -10.06 -1.98
N LEU A 213 4.24 -10.25 -3.12
CA LEU A 213 2.83 -9.89 -3.24
C LEU A 213 1.93 -10.78 -2.38
N ALA A 214 2.28 -12.04 -2.18
CA ALA A 214 1.56 -12.96 -1.29
C ALA A 214 1.51 -12.44 0.15
N VAL A 215 2.60 -11.84 0.64
CA VAL A 215 2.62 -11.18 1.96
C VAL A 215 1.59 -10.05 2.01
N ALA A 216 1.55 -9.17 0.99
CA ALA A 216 0.56 -8.11 0.91
C ALA A 216 -0.87 -8.65 0.83
N CYS A 217 -1.10 -9.70 0.01
CA CYS A 217 -2.39 -10.37 -0.14
C CYS A 217 -2.85 -11.07 1.15
N ALA A 218 -1.93 -11.56 1.98
CA ALA A 218 -2.25 -12.14 3.28
C ALA A 218 -2.53 -11.09 4.36
N MET A 219 -2.24 -9.80 4.09
CA MET A 219 -2.48 -8.68 5.00
C MET A 219 -3.79 -7.93 4.68
N LYS A 220 -4.07 -7.67 3.40
CA LYS A 220 -5.21 -6.81 3.02
C LYS A 220 -5.78 -7.16 1.65
N THR A 221 -7.11 -7.13 1.56
CA THR A 221 -7.85 -7.48 0.33
C THR A 221 -7.52 -6.57 -0.85
N THR A 222 -7.18 -5.31 -0.61
CA THR A 222 -6.79 -4.35 -1.66
C THR A 222 -5.60 -4.84 -2.49
N ALA A 223 -4.66 -5.60 -1.92
CA ALA A 223 -3.51 -6.14 -2.64
C ALA A 223 -3.88 -7.18 -3.71
N TRP A 224 -5.04 -7.84 -3.58
CA TRP A 224 -5.46 -8.86 -4.53
C TRP A 224 -5.71 -8.32 -5.95
N ALA A 225 -6.06 -7.03 -6.08
CA ALA A 225 -6.19 -6.38 -7.38
C ALA A 225 -4.89 -6.36 -8.20
N VAL A 226 -3.74 -6.45 -7.54
CA VAL A 226 -2.42 -6.45 -8.18
C VAL A 226 -2.12 -7.78 -8.87
N VAL A 227 -2.63 -8.89 -8.32
CA VAL A 227 -2.34 -10.27 -8.80
C VAL A 227 -2.70 -10.45 -10.28
N PRO A 228 -3.94 -10.20 -10.74
CA PRO A 228 -4.29 -10.41 -12.15
C PRO A 228 -3.52 -9.48 -13.08
N VAL A 229 -3.25 -8.24 -12.69
CA VAL A 229 -2.55 -7.27 -13.53
C VAL A 229 -1.08 -7.67 -13.76
N LEU A 230 -0.39 -8.14 -12.70
CA LEU A 230 0.96 -8.67 -12.81
C LEU A 230 1.01 -10.02 -13.53
N ALA A 231 0.01 -10.88 -13.36
CA ALA A 231 -0.09 -12.13 -14.09
C ALA A 231 -0.21 -11.89 -15.61
N ILE A 232 -1.05 -10.93 -16.03
CA ILE A 232 -1.20 -10.55 -17.44
C ILE A 232 0.11 -9.96 -17.98
N MET A 233 0.79 -9.10 -17.22
CA MET A 233 2.10 -8.59 -17.61
C MET A 233 3.10 -9.74 -17.77
N ALA A 234 3.15 -10.68 -16.82
CA ALA A 234 4.05 -11.82 -16.89
C ALA A 234 3.76 -12.73 -18.10
N TRP A 235 2.49 -12.88 -18.46
CA TRP A 235 2.09 -13.60 -19.68
C TRP A 235 2.64 -12.92 -20.93
N VAL A 236 2.36 -11.63 -21.07
CA VAL A 236 2.69 -10.89 -22.32
C VAL A 236 4.19 -10.63 -22.45
N GLN A 237 4.87 -10.36 -21.33
CA GLN A 237 6.29 -10.00 -21.34
C GLN A 237 7.22 -11.21 -21.39
N TYR A 238 6.85 -12.32 -20.76
CA TYR A 238 7.73 -13.47 -20.64
C TYR A 238 7.16 -14.73 -21.31
N ALA A 239 6.07 -15.29 -20.78
CA ALA A 239 5.38 -16.45 -21.35
C ALA A 239 4.13 -16.81 -20.52
N PRO A 240 3.17 -17.61 -21.05
CA PRO A 240 2.07 -18.17 -20.27
C PRO A 240 2.51 -18.95 -19.03
N ARG A 241 3.61 -19.70 -19.14
CA ARG A 241 4.20 -20.45 -18.02
C ARG A 241 4.69 -19.53 -16.89
N ALA A 242 5.18 -18.32 -17.20
CA ALA A 242 5.59 -17.34 -16.20
C ALA A 242 4.38 -16.79 -15.45
N ALA A 243 3.28 -16.49 -16.13
CA ALA A 243 2.02 -16.09 -15.53
C ALA A 243 1.45 -17.20 -14.63
N ALA A 244 1.43 -18.44 -15.09
CA ALA A 244 0.98 -19.59 -14.31
C ALA A 244 1.82 -19.77 -13.03
N ARG A 245 3.16 -19.72 -13.14
CA ARG A 245 4.07 -19.79 -11.98
C ARG A 245 3.85 -18.64 -11.02
N PHE A 246 3.70 -17.42 -11.52
CA PHE A 246 3.41 -16.24 -10.70
C PHE A 246 2.12 -16.43 -9.91
N SER A 247 1.01 -16.76 -10.61
CA SER A 247 -0.31 -16.90 -9.98
C SER A 247 -0.35 -18.05 -8.98
N ALA A 248 0.18 -19.22 -9.36
CA ALA A 248 0.24 -20.38 -8.46
C ALA A 248 1.06 -20.08 -7.20
N THR A 249 2.23 -19.43 -7.36
CA THR A 249 3.08 -19.05 -6.20
C THR A 249 2.38 -18.01 -5.33
N ALA A 250 1.77 -16.98 -5.92
CA ALA A 250 1.08 -15.94 -5.16
C ALA A 250 -0.09 -16.53 -4.35
N LEU A 251 -0.93 -17.34 -4.99
CA LEU A 251 -2.10 -17.95 -4.32
C LEU A 251 -1.69 -18.96 -3.25
N ALA A 252 -0.77 -19.88 -3.57
CA ALA A 252 -0.30 -20.88 -2.62
C ALA A 252 0.40 -20.25 -1.41
N ALA A 253 1.31 -19.29 -1.65
CA ALA A 253 2.00 -18.59 -0.56
C ALA A 253 1.03 -17.76 0.29
N THR A 254 0.04 -17.07 -0.32
CA THR A 254 -0.99 -16.36 0.43
C THR A 254 -1.80 -17.31 1.31
N GLY A 255 -2.22 -18.47 0.78
CA GLY A 255 -2.96 -19.47 1.52
C GLY A 255 -2.14 -20.02 2.71
N VAL A 256 -0.87 -20.38 2.47
CA VAL A 256 0.04 -20.84 3.54
C VAL A 256 0.21 -19.77 4.62
N LEU A 257 0.47 -18.51 4.24
CA LEU A 257 0.64 -17.41 5.20
C LEU A 257 -0.63 -17.14 6.00
N ALA A 258 -1.82 -17.21 5.37
CA ALA A 258 -3.09 -17.04 6.06
C ALA A 258 -3.36 -18.18 7.06
N LEU A 259 -3.08 -19.43 6.68
CA LEU A 259 -3.22 -20.60 7.57
C LEU A 259 -2.24 -20.54 8.74
N LEU A 260 -0.99 -20.13 8.50
CA LEU A 260 0.01 -20.01 9.57
C LEU A 260 -0.34 -18.86 10.55
N ALA A 261 -0.89 -17.76 10.03
CA ALA A 261 -1.28 -16.60 10.84
C ALA A 261 -2.58 -16.82 11.61
N ALA A 262 -3.49 -17.66 11.13
CA ALA A 262 -4.79 -17.92 11.75
C ALA A 262 -5.26 -19.36 11.45
N PRO A 263 -4.68 -20.38 12.11
CA PRO A 263 -4.96 -21.79 11.83
C PRO A 263 -6.43 -22.17 12.05
N GLU A 264 -7.12 -21.51 12.99
CA GLU A 264 -8.51 -21.81 13.34
C GLU A 264 -9.55 -20.91 12.64
N ALA A 265 -9.11 -20.01 11.74
CA ALA A 265 -10.02 -19.03 11.12
C ALA A 265 -11.14 -19.66 10.27
N MET A 266 -11.01 -20.92 9.88
CA MET A 266 -12.00 -21.67 9.09
C MET A 266 -12.32 -23.06 9.69
N ALA A 267 -12.03 -23.28 10.97
CA ALA A 267 -12.17 -24.58 11.62
C ALA A 267 -13.64 -25.01 11.78
N THR A 268 -14.53 -24.05 12.02
CA THR A 268 -15.97 -24.30 12.22
C THR A 268 -16.83 -23.45 11.27
N SER A 269 -18.11 -23.79 11.13
CA SER A 269 -19.07 -22.98 10.38
C SER A 269 -19.26 -21.57 10.97
N THR A 270 -19.09 -21.43 12.29
CA THR A 270 -19.11 -20.13 12.98
C THR A 270 -17.91 -19.28 12.58
N ASP A 271 -16.71 -19.86 12.47
CA ASP A 271 -15.52 -19.15 12.04
C ASP A 271 -15.62 -18.71 10.58
N VAL A 272 -16.11 -19.57 9.69
CA VAL A 272 -16.39 -19.21 8.29
C VAL A 272 -17.39 -18.04 8.21
N THR A 273 -18.42 -18.06 9.05
CA THR A 273 -19.39 -16.96 9.11
C THR A 273 -18.74 -15.68 9.62
N ALA A 274 -17.88 -15.77 10.63
CA ALA A 274 -17.11 -14.63 11.15
C ALA A 274 -16.19 -14.06 10.07
N VAL A 275 -15.44 -14.88 9.34
CA VAL A 275 -14.60 -14.47 8.20
C VAL A 275 -15.43 -13.72 7.16
N LYS A 276 -16.58 -14.28 6.73
CA LYS A 276 -17.47 -13.64 5.77
C LYS A 276 -17.95 -12.27 6.25
N GLN A 277 -18.42 -12.19 7.51
CA GLN A 277 -18.92 -10.92 8.07
C GLN A 277 -17.83 -9.85 8.17
N ASN A 278 -16.60 -10.23 8.51
CA ASN A 278 -15.50 -9.29 8.68
C ASN A 278 -14.90 -8.84 7.34
N LEU A 279 -14.68 -9.77 6.39
CA LEU A 279 -13.93 -9.49 5.16
C LEU A 279 -14.80 -9.13 3.96
N ILE A 280 -16.10 -9.49 3.99
CA ILE A 280 -17.02 -9.27 2.87
C ILE A 280 -18.16 -8.34 3.28
N ASP A 281 -18.97 -8.76 4.25
CA ASP A 281 -20.21 -8.06 4.56
C ASP A 281 -19.95 -6.66 5.15
N PHE A 282 -18.96 -6.53 6.04
CA PHE A 282 -18.64 -5.24 6.69
C PHE A 282 -18.06 -4.20 5.72
N PRO A 283 -17.05 -4.49 4.90
CA PRO A 283 -16.56 -3.52 3.91
C PRO A 283 -17.64 -3.13 2.88
N LEU A 284 -18.51 -4.03 2.48
CA LEU A 284 -19.60 -3.75 1.55
C LEU A 284 -20.80 -3.02 2.19
N GLY A 285 -20.74 -2.74 3.52
CA GLY A 285 -21.82 -2.06 4.23
C GLY A 285 -23.09 -2.91 4.42
N LEU A 286 -22.97 -4.25 4.31
CA LEU A 286 -24.09 -5.21 4.44
C LEU A 286 -24.36 -5.63 5.88
N THR A 287 -23.58 -5.14 6.85
CA THR A 287 -23.73 -5.45 8.27
C THR A 287 -24.62 -4.44 9.00
N LYS A 288 -25.15 -4.84 10.17
CA LYS A 288 -25.92 -3.96 11.06
C LYS A 288 -25.12 -2.70 11.46
N HIS A 289 -23.84 -2.86 11.77
CA HIS A 289 -22.96 -1.77 12.16
C HIS A 289 -22.14 -1.34 10.94
N LYS A 290 -22.49 -0.19 10.38
CA LYS A 290 -21.80 0.35 9.21
C LYS A 290 -20.39 0.83 9.55
N THR A 291 -19.48 0.70 8.59
CA THR A 291 -18.13 1.27 8.67
C THR A 291 -18.21 2.81 8.72
N PRO A 292 -17.31 3.48 9.47
CA PRO A 292 -17.19 4.94 9.47
C PRO A 292 -16.49 5.48 8.20
N ALA A 293 -16.28 4.66 7.18
CA ALA A 293 -15.74 5.08 5.89
C ALA A 293 -16.84 5.77 5.08
N ALA A 294 -16.98 7.09 5.23
CA ALA A 294 -18.10 7.91 4.75
C ALA A 294 -17.61 9.23 4.12
N SER A 295 -16.47 9.21 3.40
CA SER A 295 -16.04 10.39 2.65
C SER A 295 -17.03 10.71 1.51
N PRO A 296 -17.37 11.99 1.25
CA PRO A 296 -18.37 12.41 0.29
C PRO A 296 -17.88 12.24 -1.16
N LEU A 297 -17.54 11.01 -1.53
CA LEU A 297 -17.19 10.60 -2.88
C LEU A 297 -18.42 10.05 -3.61
N PRO A 298 -18.44 10.04 -4.94
CA PRO A 298 -19.61 9.67 -5.74
C PRO A 298 -20.28 8.36 -5.33
N GLY A 299 -19.50 7.29 -5.09
CA GLY A 299 -20.04 6.00 -4.67
C GLY A 299 -20.79 6.08 -3.33
N HIS A 300 -20.21 6.77 -2.34
CA HIS A 300 -20.84 6.97 -1.04
C HIS A 300 -22.08 7.87 -1.12
N LEU A 301 -22.02 8.95 -1.90
CA LEU A 301 -23.16 9.84 -2.09
C LEU A 301 -24.34 9.13 -2.75
N ILE A 302 -24.08 8.31 -3.78
CA ILE A 302 -25.12 7.48 -4.43
C ILE A 302 -25.68 6.46 -3.42
N ALA A 303 -24.80 5.77 -2.68
CA ALA A 303 -25.23 4.81 -1.67
C ALA A 303 -26.08 5.44 -0.55
N GLY A 304 -25.85 6.72 -0.25
CA GLY A 304 -26.62 7.51 0.71
C GLY A 304 -28.10 7.77 0.31
N LEU A 305 -28.47 7.55 -0.96
CA LEU A 305 -29.84 7.70 -1.44
C LEU A 305 -30.77 6.54 -1.03
N GLY A 306 -30.34 5.67 -0.13
CA GLY A 306 -31.10 4.54 0.38
C GLY A 306 -30.74 3.20 -0.27
N SER A 307 -31.60 2.18 -0.11
CA SER A 307 -31.29 0.84 -0.59
C SER A 307 -31.07 0.78 -2.11
N VAL A 308 -31.88 1.47 -2.89
CA VAL A 308 -31.72 1.55 -4.36
C VAL A 308 -30.41 2.21 -4.72
N GLY A 309 -30.03 3.31 -4.05
CA GLY A 309 -28.76 3.99 -4.24
C GLY A 309 -27.57 3.09 -3.88
N HIS A 310 -27.68 2.32 -2.81
CA HIS A 310 -26.62 1.38 -2.42
C HIS A 310 -26.40 0.31 -3.50
N TYR A 311 -27.46 -0.31 -4.02
CA TYR A 311 -27.35 -1.27 -5.12
C TYR A 311 -26.80 -0.62 -6.39
N ALA A 312 -27.22 0.60 -6.71
CA ALA A 312 -26.71 1.34 -7.86
C ALA A 312 -25.18 1.59 -7.74
N ALA A 313 -24.70 1.99 -6.57
CA ALA A 313 -23.28 2.19 -6.33
C ALA A 313 -22.49 0.87 -6.49
N VAL A 314 -23.00 -0.25 -5.97
CA VAL A 314 -22.39 -1.57 -6.16
C VAL A 314 -22.36 -1.98 -7.63
N VAL A 315 -23.44 -1.79 -8.37
CA VAL A 315 -23.52 -2.08 -9.81
C VAL A 315 -22.51 -1.24 -10.60
N LEU A 316 -22.41 0.06 -10.29
CA LEU A 316 -21.41 0.95 -10.93
C LEU A 316 -19.97 0.50 -10.64
N MET A 317 -19.70 0.08 -9.40
CA MET A 317 -18.38 -0.44 -9.03
C MET A 317 -18.06 -1.73 -9.79
N VAL A 318 -19.02 -2.66 -9.91
CA VAL A 318 -18.86 -3.90 -10.69
C VAL A 318 -18.64 -3.58 -12.17
N ALA A 319 -19.43 -2.67 -12.74
CA ALA A 319 -19.25 -2.21 -14.13
C ALA A 319 -17.86 -1.61 -14.36
N ALA A 320 -17.35 -0.82 -13.42
CA ALA A 320 -16.01 -0.27 -13.49
C ALA A 320 -14.92 -1.36 -13.44
N VAL A 321 -15.10 -2.39 -12.59
CA VAL A 321 -14.17 -3.55 -12.54
C VAL A 321 -14.20 -4.30 -13.87
N VAL A 322 -15.37 -4.53 -14.48
CA VAL A 322 -15.49 -5.17 -15.78
C VAL A 322 -14.81 -4.33 -16.88
N ALA A 323 -15.08 -3.03 -16.91
CA ALA A 323 -14.46 -2.11 -17.87
C ALA A 323 -12.94 -2.05 -17.72
N PHE A 324 -12.45 -2.02 -16.47
CA PHE A 324 -11.02 -2.05 -16.16
C PHE A 324 -10.37 -3.37 -16.61
N THR A 325 -11.04 -4.49 -16.36
CA THR A 325 -10.58 -5.81 -16.81
C THR A 325 -10.51 -5.88 -18.32
N ALA A 326 -11.56 -5.42 -19.03
CA ALA A 326 -11.58 -5.34 -20.48
C ALA A 326 -10.44 -4.45 -21.01
N TRP A 327 -10.22 -3.28 -20.40
CA TRP A 327 -9.10 -2.40 -20.76
C TRP A 327 -7.74 -3.09 -20.64
N ILE A 328 -7.50 -3.84 -19.55
CA ILE A 328 -6.25 -4.56 -19.34
C ILE A 328 -6.08 -5.70 -20.33
N LEU A 329 -7.14 -6.42 -20.67
CA LEU A 329 -7.11 -7.52 -21.64
C LEU A 329 -6.90 -7.02 -23.06
N LEU A 330 -7.57 -5.94 -23.45
CA LEU A 330 -7.44 -5.35 -24.79
C LEU A 330 -6.11 -4.59 -24.99
N ARG A 331 -5.56 -4.02 -23.91
CA ARG A 331 -4.31 -3.27 -23.91
C ARG A 331 -3.41 -3.72 -22.77
N PRO A 332 -2.85 -4.93 -22.82
CA PRO A 332 -2.11 -5.51 -21.70
C PRO A 332 -0.86 -4.69 -21.33
N PRO A 333 -0.53 -4.60 -20.05
CA PRO A 333 0.71 -3.96 -19.61
C PRO A 333 1.92 -4.79 -20.03
N ARG A 334 2.95 -4.13 -20.54
CA ARG A 334 4.18 -4.78 -21.02
C ARG A 334 5.38 -4.60 -20.10
N ASP A 335 5.26 -3.82 -19.06
CA ASP A 335 6.29 -3.56 -18.05
C ASP A 335 5.67 -3.13 -16.73
N ALA A 336 6.47 -3.10 -15.66
CA ALA A 336 6.01 -2.76 -14.33
C ALA A 336 5.50 -1.30 -14.21
N ARG A 337 6.00 -0.39 -15.05
CA ARG A 337 5.52 1.00 -15.09
C ARG A 337 4.10 1.07 -15.62
N ALA A 338 3.83 0.32 -16.69
CA ALA A 338 2.48 0.21 -17.25
C ALA A 338 1.52 -0.46 -16.26
N VAL A 339 1.97 -1.45 -15.47
CA VAL A 339 1.20 -2.05 -14.38
C VAL A 339 0.90 -1.01 -13.31
N ALA A 340 1.92 -0.29 -12.79
CA ALA A 340 1.75 0.71 -11.74
C ALA A 340 0.77 1.82 -12.15
N TRP A 341 0.86 2.31 -13.39
CA TRP A 341 -0.07 3.30 -13.94
C TRP A 341 -1.51 2.76 -13.98
N ARG A 342 -1.72 1.54 -14.49
CA ARG A 342 -3.06 0.94 -14.56
C ARG A 342 -3.64 0.70 -13.17
N LEU A 343 -2.83 0.20 -12.24
CA LEU A 343 -3.26 0.04 -10.86
C LEU A 343 -3.63 1.37 -10.21
N ALA A 344 -2.85 2.45 -10.47
CA ALA A 344 -3.19 3.77 -9.95
C ALA A 344 -4.56 4.24 -10.47
N VAL A 345 -4.83 4.08 -11.77
CA VAL A 345 -6.15 4.40 -12.34
C VAL A 345 -7.24 3.51 -11.77
N GLY A 346 -7.01 2.18 -11.72
CA GLY A 346 -7.98 1.21 -11.21
C GLY A 346 -8.37 1.49 -9.76
N TYR A 347 -7.38 1.72 -8.88
CA TYR A 347 -7.63 2.09 -7.49
C TYR A 347 -8.37 3.43 -7.37
N ALA A 348 -7.98 4.45 -8.15
CA ALA A 348 -8.66 5.73 -8.11
C ALA A 348 -10.14 5.60 -8.48
N VAL A 349 -10.46 4.89 -9.56
CA VAL A 349 -11.84 4.63 -9.99
C VAL A 349 -12.60 3.81 -8.94
N MET A 350 -11.99 2.74 -8.43
CA MET A 350 -12.58 1.89 -7.40
C MET A 350 -12.96 2.71 -6.17
N PHE A 351 -12.04 3.51 -5.61
CA PHE A 351 -12.29 4.29 -4.39
C PHE A 351 -13.26 5.45 -4.60
N VAL A 352 -13.36 5.99 -5.81
CA VAL A 352 -14.38 6.99 -6.16
C VAL A 352 -15.78 6.37 -6.17
N LEU A 353 -15.91 5.11 -6.58
CA LEU A 353 -17.20 4.42 -6.74
C LEU A 353 -17.57 3.53 -5.54
N ASP A 354 -16.65 3.30 -4.60
CA ASP A 354 -16.92 2.47 -3.41
C ASP A 354 -17.97 3.11 -2.51
N PRO A 355 -19.03 2.37 -2.15
CA PRO A 355 -20.05 2.84 -1.18
C PRO A 355 -19.48 3.20 0.19
N SER A 356 -18.41 2.54 0.60
CA SER A 356 -17.76 2.67 1.91
C SER A 356 -16.35 3.24 1.77
N THR A 357 -16.22 4.45 1.27
CA THR A 357 -14.95 5.05 0.86
C THR A 357 -14.39 6.05 1.86
N ARG A 358 -13.04 6.23 1.82
CA ARG A 358 -12.30 7.26 2.55
C ARG A 358 -11.29 7.96 1.64
N PHE A 359 -11.10 9.25 1.82
CA PHE A 359 -10.02 9.99 1.14
C PHE A 359 -8.64 9.36 1.36
N GLY A 360 -8.39 8.77 2.54
CA GLY A 360 -7.15 8.09 2.85
C GLY A 360 -6.79 6.93 1.91
N TYR A 361 -7.77 6.29 1.28
CA TYR A 361 -7.52 5.22 0.31
C TYR A 361 -6.80 5.69 -0.95
N PHE A 362 -6.87 6.98 -1.27
CA PHE A 362 -6.10 7.57 -2.36
C PHE A 362 -4.57 7.51 -2.13
N ALA A 363 -4.13 7.09 -0.95
CA ALA A 363 -2.73 6.74 -0.71
C ALA A 363 -2.22 5.69 -1.71
N TYR A 364 -3.04 4.70 -2.12
CA TYR A 364 -2.65 3.69 -3.11
C TYR A 364 -2.30 4.28 -4.48
N PRO A 365 -3.23 4.97 -5.17
CA PRO A 365 -2.91 5.55 -6.48
C PRO A 365 -1.82 6.61 -6.40
N LEU A 366 -1.81 7.45 -5.37
CA LEU A 366 -0.80 8.51 -5.22
C LEU A 366 0.60 7.94 -4.95
N ALA A 367 0.72 6.90 -4.13
CA ALA A 367 2.00 6.24 -3.89
C ALA A 367 2.54 5.54 -5.14
N LEU A 368 1.68 4.90 -5.93
CA LEU A 368 2.07 4.30 -7.21
C LEU A 368 2.54 5.36 -8.22
N LEU A 369 1.88 6.52 -8.28
CA LEU A 369 2.34 7.65 -9.09
C LEU A 369 3.67 8.21 -8.58
N GLY A 370 3.84 8.33 -7.28
CA GLY A 370 5.11 8.70 -6.63
C GLY A 370 6.23 7.71 -6.96
N TRP A 371 5.95 6.41 -6.90
CA TRP A 371 6.85 5.35 -7.32
C TRP A 371 7.29 5.52 -8.79
N LEU A 372 6.35 5.75 -9.70
CA LEU A 372 6.63 6.00 -11.11
C LEU A 372 7.54 7.22 -11.32
N ALA A 373 7.29 8.30 -10.58
CA ALA A 373 8.08 9.53 -10.68
C ALA A 373 9.52 9.33 -10.16
N LEU A 374 9.68 8.65 -9.02
CA LEU A 374 10.98 8.45 -8.39
C LEU A 374 11.83 7.38 -9.09
N THR A 375 11.21 6.44 -9.81
CA THR A 375 11.93 5.39 -10.57
C THR A 375 12.15 5.71 -12.05
N LYS A 376 11.69 6.88 -12.54
CA LYS A 376 11.80 7.26 -13.97
C LYS A 376 13.21 7.16 -14.55
N ASN A 377 14.23 7.53 -13.77
CA ASN A 377 15.62 7.53 -14.21
C ASN A 377 16.36 6.22 -13.87
N SER A 378 15.66 5.21 -13.40
CA SER A 378 16.25 3.93 -12.97
C SER A 378 16.09 2.82 -13.99
N SER A 379 15.29 3.03 -15.05
CA SER A 379 15.13 2.03 -16.11
C SER A 379 16.40 1.99 -16.96
N PRO A 380 17.05 0.83 -17.13
CA PRO A 380 18.13 0.69 -18.11
C PRO A 380 17.52 0.97 -19.49
N GLU A 381 18.19 1.80 -20.29
CA GLU A 381 17.96 1.85 -21.73
C GLU A 381 18.00 0.40 -22.22
N ARG A 382 16.87 -0.12 -22.67
CA ARG A 382 16.85 -1.42 -23.35
C ARG A 382 17.61 -1.23 -24.64
N THR A 383 18.88 -1.58 -24.65
CA THR A 383 19.60 -1.84 -25.90
C THR A 383 18.86 -3.00 -26.56
N VAL A 384 18.01 -2.66 -27.52
CA VAL A 384 17.45 -3.63 -28.45
C VAL A 384 18.66 -4.28 -29.12
N PRO A 385 18.89 -5.60 -28.98
CA PRO A 385 19.97 -6.24 -29.72
C PRO A 385 19.75 -5.94 -31.20
N PRO A 386 20.79 -5.58 -31.95
CA PRO A 386 20.63 -5.36 -33.39
C PRO A 386 20.03 -6.63 -34.00
N PRO A 387 19.14 -6.49 -34.97
CA PRO A 387 18.53 -7.63 -35.66
C PRO A 387 19.63 -8.54 -36.19
N GLN A 388 19.61 -9.81 -35.79
CA GLN A 388 20.59 -10.85 -36.14
C GLN A 388 20.56 -11.21 -37.67
N GLY A 389 20.35 -10.24 -38.53
CA GLY A 389 20.19 -10.43 -39.96
C GLY A 389 21.22 -9.73 -40.86
N GLN A 390 22.22 -9.01 -40.34
CA GLN A 390 23.13 -8.22 -41.16
C GLN A 390 24.61 -8.65 -41.17
N LEU A 391 24.93 -9.87 -40.74
CA LEU A 391 26.32 -10.36 -40.75
C LEU A 391 26.65 -11.40 -41.83
N LEU A 392 25.85 -11.50 -42.87
CA LEU A 392 26.12 -12.47 -43.97
C LEU A 392 26.22 -11.88 -45.39
N THR A 393 26.61 -10.61 -45.56
CA THR A 393 26.91 -10.09 -46.91
C THR A 393 28.04 -9.10 -46.92
N SER A 394 29.26 -9.50 -46.50
CA SER A 394 30.48 -8.81 -46.93
C SER A 394 31.68 -9.77 -46.88
N GLY A 395 31.74 -10.67 -47.84
CA GLY A 395 32.85 -11.63 -47.92
C GLY A 395 32.85 -12.39 -49.20
N ALA A 396 32.73 -11.70 -50.38
CA ALA A 396 33.07 -12.27 -51.67
C ALA A 396 33.23 -11.15 -52.71
N ALA A 397 34.45 -10.56 -52.78
CA ALA A 397 34.96 -9.96 -54.02
C ALA A 397 36.46 -9.66 -53.83
N THR A 398 37.23 -10.37 -54.62
CA THR A 398 38.65 -10.35 -55.01
C THR A 398 39.61 -11.09 -54.12
#